data_4a9560339316fe0befa44b45fea625a8
#
_entry.id   4a9560339316fe0befa44b45fea625a8
#
_cell.length_a   1.000
_cell.length_b   1.000
_cell.length_c   1.000
_cell.angle_alpha   90.00
_cell.angle_beta   90.00
_cell.angle_gamma   90.00
#
_symmetry.space_group_name_H-M   'P 1'
#
loop_
_entity.id
_entity.type
_entity.pdbx_description
1 polymer ?
#
loop_
_entity_poly.entity_id
_entity_poly.type
_entity_poly.pdbx_seq_one_letter_code
_entity_poly.pdbx_strand_id
1 'polypeptide(L)'
;RQEHPVNTFETNVLGCRNLLELCRKKGCRRFLLLSSVDVYGKMYSDQRLREEESGYLDTMYPRNAYSNGKRAAEALCAAYHADFGVEAVVARPFQVFGPGMSLGDGRLHGDFIGQLLRQRKIVLKSNGQARRSFLYLTDSTIALLLLLLRGTAGEAYNVCDEAGEASVSELAGLYRETAGEWAAVEF
;
A
#
# COMPACT_ATOMS: atom_id res chain seq x y z
N ARG A 1 -12.85 -1.14 4.01
CA ARG A 1 -12.66 -0.27 2.82
C ARG A 1 -13.88 -0.22 1.89
N GLN A 2 -14.65 -1.29 1.80
CA GLN A 2 -15.78 -1.40 0.88
C GLN A 2 -17.12 -1.01 1.51
N GLU A 3 -17.24 -1.06 2.83
CA GLU A 3 -18.50 -0.85 3.55
C GLU A 3 -18.78 0.62 3.85
N HIS A 4 -17.74 1.48 3.93
CA HIS A 4 -17.87 2.89 4.32
C HIS A 4 -16.99 3.80 3.43
N PRO A 5 -17.34 3.98 2.14
CA PRO A 5 -16.50 4.75 1.22
C PRO A 5 -16.35 6.23 1.61
N VAL A 6 -17.40 6.85 2.16
CA VAL A 6 -17.37 8.25 2.63
C VAL A 6 -16.35 8.38 3.77
N ASN A 7 -16.48 7.59 4.83
CA ASN A 7 -15.54 7.61 5.96
C ASN A 7 -14.10 7.33 5.52
N THR A 8 -13.93 6.40 4.57
CA THR A 8 -12.61 6.06 4.01
C THR A 8 -12.01 7.26 3.30
N PHE A 9 -12.76 7.95 2.47
CA PHE A 9 -12.30 9.12 1.75
C PHE A 9 -11.99 10.27 2.71
N GLU A 10 -12.93 10.63 3.59
CA GLU A 10 -12.78 11.73 4.56
C GLU A 10 -11.61 11.51 5.52
N THR A 11 -11.43 10.30 6.04
CA THR A 11 -10.29 9.99 6.91
C THR A 11 -8.95 10.23 6.21
N ASN A 12 -8.83 9.85 4.93
CA ASN A 12 -7.60 10.09 4.20
C ASN A 12 -7.39 11.56 3.84
N VAL A 13 -8.42 12.28 3.44
CA VAL A 13 -8.30 13.67 2.97
C VAL A 13 -8.32 14.65 4.13
N LEU A 14 -9.38 14.65 4.94
CA LEU A 14 -9.53 15.61 6.04
C LEU A 14 -8.56 15.30 7.17
N GLY A 15 -8.30 14.02 7.46
CA GLY A 15 -7.28 13.61 8.42
C GLY A 15 -5.89 14.11 8.02
N CYS A 16 -5.50 13.91 6.76
CA CYS A 16 -4.23 14.42 6.24
C CYS A 16 -4.15 15.95 6.33
N ARG A 17 -5.18 16.66 5.85
CA ARG A 17 -5.26 18.13 5.94
C ARG A 17 -5.11 18.63 7.37
N ASN A 18 -5.81 18.02 8.33
CA ASN A 18 -5.76 18.44 9.72
C ASN A 18 -4.36 18.27 10.33
N LEU A 19 -3.67 17.17 9.99
CA LEU A 19 -2.29 16.94 10.43
C LEU A 19 -1.29 17.88 9.77
N LEU A 20 -1.43 18.15 8.47
CA LEU A 20 -0.60 19.12 7.76
C LEU A 20 -0.78 20.53 8.34
N GLU A 21 -2.02 20.94 8.65
CA GLU A 21 -2.30 22.22 9.28
C GLU A 21 -1.73 22.29 10.71
N LEU A 22 -1.78 21.17 11.45
CA LEU A 22 -1.12 21.07 12.75
C LEU A 22 0.40 21.22 12.62
N CYS A 23 1.00 20.53 11.64
CA CYS A 23 2.44 20.63 11.34
C CYS A 23 2.83 22.06 11.02
N ARG A 24 2.07 22.72 10.15
CA ARG A 24 2.29 24.13 9.79
C ARG A 24 2.25 25.03 11.02
N LYS A 25 1.20 24.92 11.87
CA LYS A 25 1.03 25.77 13.07
C LYS A 25 2.07 25.50 14.15
N LYS A 26 2.55 24.26 14.27
CA LYS A 26 3.51 23.87 15.31
C LYS A 26 4.96 23.91 14.85
N GLY A 27 5.22 24.25 13.59
CA GLY A 27 6.56 24.23 13.04
C GLY A 27 7.18 22.82 13.05
N CYS A 28 6.40 21.80 12.73
CA CYS A 28 6.94 20.44 12.65
C CYS A 28 8.04 20.38 11.59
N ARG A 29 9.16 19.76 11.94
CA ARG A 29 10.31 19.68 11.04
C ARG A 29 10.00 18.88 9.77
N ARG A 30 9.23 17.78 9.90
CA ARG A 30 8.88 16.89 8.78
C ARG A 30 7.53 16.22 8.97
N PHE A 31 6.92 15.88 7.85
CA PHE A 31 5.68 15.11 7.78
C PHE A 31 5.86 13.97 6.79
N LEU A 32 5.58 12.73 7.19
CA LEU A 32 5.56 11.57 6.31
C LEU A 32 4.13 11.09 6.11
N LEU A 33 3.65 11.15 4.86
CA LEU A 33 2.37 10.55 4.49
C LEU A 33 2.56 9.08 4.11
N LEU A 34 1.90 8.17 4.81
CA LEU A 34 1.70 6.81 4.32
C LEU A 34 0.60 6.83 3.26
N SER A 35 1.01 6.82 2.00
CA SER A 35 0.15 6.64 0.84
C SER A 35 -0.04 5.14 0.52
N SER A 36 -0.13 4.75 -0.73
CA SER A 36 -0.31 3.36 -1.17
C SER A 36 0.06 3.21 -2.64
N VAL A 37 0.50 2.02 -3.05
CA VAL A 37 0.59 1.64 -4.46
C VAL A 37 -0.75 1.78 -5.20
N ASP A 38 -1.87 1.73 -4.50
CA ASP A 38 -3.22 1.89 -5.09
C ASP A 38 -3.46 3.27 -5.74
N VAL A 39 -2.60 4.27 -5.46
CA VAL A 39 -2.67 5.59 -6.14
C VAL A 39 -2.37 5.51 -7.63
N TYR A 40 -1.61 4.52 -8.08
CA TYR A 40 -1.34 4.35 -9.50
C TYR A 40 -2.60 4.00 -10.31
N GLY A 41 -3.58 3.34 -9.69
CA GLY A 41 -4.77 2.88 -10.40
C GLY A 41 -4.47 1.79 -11.40
N LYS A 42 -5.21 1.74 -12.53
CA LYS A 42 -5.00 0.76 -13.59
C LYS A 42 -3.93 1.27 -14.56
N MET A 43 -2.79 0.61 -14.55
CA MET A 43 -1.74 0.81 -15.55
C MET A 43 -2.02 -0.05 -16.79
N TYR A 44 -1.61 0.44 -17.94
CA TYR A 44 -1.76 -0.24 -19.24
C TYR A 44 -0.41 -0.75 -19.78
N SER A 45 0.65 -0.65 -18.98
CA SER A 45 2.00 -1.10 -19.27
C SER A 45 2.38 -2.20 -18.29
N ASP A 46 3.14 -3.19 -18.75
CA ASP A 46 3.73 -4.24 -17.92
C ASP A 46 5.08 -3.82 -17.31
N GLN A 47 5.45 -2.55 -17.47
CA GLN A 47 6.68 -2.02 -16.90
C GLN A 47 6.56 -1.82 -15.39
N ARG A 48 7.71 -1.77 -14.71
CA ARG A 48 7.77 -1.41 -13.29
C ARG A 48 7.26 0.01 -13.07
N LEU A 49 6.47 0.20 -12.03
CA LEU A 49 5.88 1.50 -11.67
C LEU A 49 6.95 2.47 -11.21
N ARG A 50 6.96 3.66 -11.82
CA ARG A 50 7.79 4.79 -11.40
C ARG A 50 6.94 5.83 -10.70
N GLU A 51 7.56 6.64 -9.84
CA GLU A 51 6.84 7.60 -8.99
C GLU A 51 6.12 8.70 -9.78
N GLU A 52 6.63 9.07 -10.95
CA GLU A 52 6.03 10.06 -11.85
C GLU A 52 4.85 9.53 -12.69
N GLU A 53 4.61 8.22 -12.67
CA GLU A 53 3.54 7.62 -13.47
C GLU A 53 2.16 7.75 -12.81
N SER A 54 1.12 7.77 -13.64
CA SER A 54 -0.27 7.80 -13.19
C SER A 54 -1.15 7.05 -14.18
N GLY A 55 -1.86 6.06 -13.68
CA GLY A 55 -2.83 5.29 -14.47
C GLY A 55 -4.27 5.73 -14.21
N TYR A 56 -5.19 5.06 -14.88
CA TYR A 56 -6.62 5.34 -14.78
C TYR A 56 -7.19 4.93 -13.42
N LEU A 57 -7.92 5.84 -12.80
CA LEU A 57 -8.64 5.61 -11.57
C LEU A 57 -10.03 6.27 -11.67
N ASP A 58 -11.07 5.45 -11.84
CA ASP A 58 -12.44 5.92 -11.95
C ASP A 58 -12.88 6.58 -10.63
N THR A 59 -13.18 7.87 -10.69
CA THR A 59 -13.62 8.66 -9.54
C THR A 59 -15.06 8.39 -9.14
N MET A 60 -15.89 7.89 -10.07
CA MET A 60 -17.30 7.59 -9.83
C MET A 60 -17.55 6.18 -9.28
N TYR A 61 -16.53 5.35 -9.21
CA TYR A 61 -16.64 4.02 -8.64
C TYR A 61 -16.35 4.03 -7.13
N PRO A 62 -17.34 3.77 -6.24
CA PRO A 62 -17.18 3.94 -4.79
C PRO A 62 -16.05 3.10 -4.17
N ARG A 63 -15.69 1.95 -4.77
CA ARG A 63 -14.56 1.15 -4.30
C ARG A 63 -13.20 1.87 -4.40
N ASN A 64 -13.11 2.88 -5.27
CA ASN A 64 -11.91 3.69 -5.43
C ASN A 64 -11.81 4.84 -4.42
N ALA A 65 -12.75 4.97 -3.47
CA ALA A 65 -12.71 6.01 -2.44
C ALA A 65 -11.37 6.03 -1.67
N TYR A 66 -10.80 4.86 -1.38
CA TYR A 66 -9.50 4.77 -0.73
C TYR A 66 -8.38 5.32 -1.63
N SER A 67 -8.26 4.84 -2.85
CA SER A 67 -7.20 5.25 -3.78
C SER A 67 -7.32 6.72 -4.17
N ASN A 68 -8.54 7.20 -4.43
CA ASN A 68 -8.80 8.62 -4.69
C ASN A 68 -8.50 9.48 -3.45
N GLY A 69 -8.85 9.02 -2.25
CA GLY A 69 -8.52 9.69 -0.99
C GLY A 69 -7.01 9.78 -0.77
N LYS A 70 -6.25 8.74 -1.11
CA LYS A 70 -4.78 8.77 -1.04
C LYS A 70 -4.18 9.73 -2.07
N ARG A 71 -4.66 9.74 -3.33
CA ARG A 71 -4.24 10.76 -4.32
C ARG A 71 -4.50 12.19 -3.83
N ALA A 72 -5.68 12.44 -3.28
CA ALA A 72 -6.02 13.75 -2.73
C ALA A 72 -5.12 14.14 -1.54
N ALA A 73 -4.77 13.18 -0.68
CA ALA A 73 -3.83 13.41 0.42
C ALA A 73 -2.41 13.71 -0.08
N GLU A 74 -1.93 13.04 -1.13
CA GLU A 74 -0.65 13.38 -1.77
C GLU A 74 -0.67 14.80 -2.36
N ALA A 75 -1.75 15.17 -3.05
CA ALA A 75 -1.92 16.52 -3.59
C ALA A 75 -1.93 17.58 -2.47
N LEU A 76 -2.53 17.28 -1.31
CA LEU A 76 -2.45 18.17 -0.15
C LEU A 76 -1.02 18.32 0.37
N CYS A 77 -0.24 17.23 0.44
CA CYS A 77 1.16 17.30 0.84
C CYS A 77 1.97 18.22 -0.10
N ALA A 78 1.80 18.06 -1.41
CA ALA A 78 2.44 18.88 -2.41
C ALA A 78 2.04 20.38 -2.28
N ALA A 79 0.74 20.66 -2.12
CA ALA A 79 0.23 22.01 -1.95
C ALA A 79 0.75 22.68 -0.66
N TYR A 80 0.72 21.96 0.49
CA TYR A 80 1.26 22.50 1.74
C TYR A 80 2.77 22.71 1.71
N HIS A 81 3.49 21.88 0.94
CA HIS A 81 4.92 22.12 0.70
C HIS A 81 5.14 23.40 -0.11
N ALA A 82 4.40 23.57 -1.21
CA ALA A 82 4.53 24.73 -2.08
C ALA A 82 4.11 26.04 -1.41
N ASP A 83 2.96 26.06 -0.71
CA ASP A 83 2.39 27.28 -0.16
C ASP A 83 3.00 27.69 1.18
N PHE A 84 3.38 26.71 2.00
CA PHE A 84 3.77 26.94 3.40
C PHE A 84 5.15 26.39 3.77
N GLY A 85 5.86 25.74 2.85
CA GLY A 85 7.17 25.15 3.12
C GLY A 85 7.14 23.96 4.09
N VAL A 86 5.97 23.29 4.27
CA VAL A 86 5.90 22.07 5.08
C VAL A 86 6.74 20.98 4.42
N GLU A 87 7.74 20.46 5.13
CA GLU A 87 8.60 19.39 4.61
C GLU A 87 7.83 18.05 4.58
N ALA A 88 6.87 17.93 3.66
CA ALA A 88 6.09 16.71 3.47
C ALA A 88 6.79 15.75 2.51
N VAL A 89 6.90 14.47 2.92
CA VAL A 89 7.41 13.35 2.12
C VAL A 89 6.31 12.31 2.00
N VAL A 90 6.17 11.70 0.83
CA VAL A 90 5.15 10.67 0.58
C VAL A 90 5.80 9.31 0.42
N ALA A 91 5.32 8.32 1.16
CA ALA A 91 5.69 6.92 0.97
C ALA A 91 4.52 6.16 0.33
N ARG A 92 4.77 5.40 -0.73
CA ARG A 92 3.83 4.52 -1.42
C ARG A 92 4.20 3.05 -1.16
N PRO A 93 3.83 2.49 0.02
CA PRO A 93 4.13 1.09 0.30
C PRO A 93 3.35 0.16 -0.64
N PHE A 94 4.04 -0.90 -1.06
CA PHE A 94 3.43 -2.01 -1.81
C PHE A 94 2.79 -3.01 -0.85
N GLN A 95 2.84 -4.31 -1.12
CA GLN A 95 2.18 -5.31 -0.28
C GLN A 95 3.02 -5.64 0.95
N VAL A 96 2.84 -4.87 2.02
CA VAL A 96 3.54 -5.11 3.29
C VAL A 96 2.91 -6.29 4.03
N PHE A 97 3.75 -7.21 4.51
CA PHE A 97 3.35 -8.37 5.30
C PHE A 97 4.29 -8.59 6.49
N GLY A 98 3.83 -9.31 7.50
CA GLY A 98 4.63 -9.64 8.67
C GLY A 98 3.80 -9.98 9.91
N PRO A 99 4.45 -10.15 11.06
CA PRO A 99 3.77 -10.43 12.33
C PRO A 99 2.74 -9.36 12.70
N GLY A 100 1.65 -9.78 13.33
CA GLY A 100 0.56 -8.89 13.72
C GLY A 100 -0.50 -8.67 12.63
N MET A 101 -0.36 -9.29 11.46
CA MET A 101 -1.32 -9.22 10.38
C MET A 101 -2.62 -9.95 10.72
N SER A 102 -3.75 -9.32 10.43
CA SER A 102 -5.06 -9.98 10.61
C SER A 102 -5.30 -11.02 9.52
N LEU A 103 -5.70 -12.24 9.94
CA LEU A 103 -6.03 -13.34 9.01
C LEU A 103 -7.39 -13.18 8.31
N GLY A 104 -8.15 -12.13 8.62
CA GLY A 104 -9.49 -11.89 8.07
C GLY A 104 -9.63 -10.54 7.35
N ASP A 105 -8.55 -9.80 7.11
CA ASP A 105 -8.60 -8.46 6.50
C ASP A 105 -8.68 -8.46 4.96
N GLY A 106 -8.69 -9.64 4.34
CA GLY A 106 -8.80 -9.82 2.90
C GLY A 106 -7.51 -9.58 2.11
N ARG A 107 -6.37 -9.44 2.79
CA ARG A 107 -5.05 -9.38 2.14
C ARG A 107 -4.54 -10.78 1.84
N LEU A 108 -3.77 -10.92 0.75
CA LEU A 108 -3.28 -12.21 0.26
C LEU A 108 -2.61 -13.06 1.35
N HIS A 109 -1.64 -12.51 2.06
CA HIS A 109 -0.92 -13.25 3.11
C HIS A 109 -1.85 -13.71 4.23
N GLY A 110 -2.72 -12.82 4.74
CA GLY A 110 -3.70 -13.15 5.77
C GLY A 110 -4.72 -14.19 5.30
N ASP A 111 -5.18 -14.08 4.03
CA ASP A 111 -6.10 -15.02 3.43
C ASP A 111 -5.45 -16.40 3.27
N PHE A 112 -4.22 -16.50 2.73
CA PHE A 112 -3.50 -17.76 2.55
C PHE A 112 -3.19 -18.45 3.87
N ILE A 113 -2.64 -17.73 4.85
CA ILE A 113 -2.38 -18.27 6.19
C ILE A 113 -3.69 -18.75 6.83
N GLY A 114 -4.74 -17.91 6.75
CA GLY A 114 -6.05 -18.27 7.30
C GLY A 114 -6.67 -19.50 6.65
N GLN A 115 -6.52 -19.68 5.33
CA GLN A 115 -6.96 -20.86 4.62
C GLN A 115 -6.16 -22.11 5.03
N LEU A 116 -4.82 -22.01 5.07
CA LEU A 116 -3.95 -23.10 5.49
C LEU A 116 -4.30 -23.58 6.90
N LEU A 117 -4.45 -22.66 7.84
CA LEU A 117 -4.77 -23.01 9.24
C LEU A 117 -6.15 -23.68 9.39
N ARG A 118 -7.15 -23.26 8.59
CA ARG A 118 -8.52 -23.79 8.68
C ARG A 118 -8.77 -25.02 7.83
N GLN A 119 -8.21 -25.08 6.63
CA GLN A 119 -8.60 -26.05 5.59
C GLN A 119 -7.43 -26.88 5.08
N ARG A 120 -6.21 -26.59 5.50
CA ARG A 120 -4.96 -27.23 5.02
C ARG A 120 -4.76 -27.11 3.51
N LYS A 121 -5.38 -26.10 2.89
CA LYS A 121 -5.24 -25.81 1.47
C LYS A 121 -5.40 -24.32 1.20
N ILE A 122 -4.81 -23.85 0.08
CA ILE A 122 -5.03 -22.53 -0.48
C ILE A 122 -5.86 -22.69 -1.75
N VAL A 123 -7.00 -22.00 -1.81
CA VAL A 123 -7.86 -21.93 -3.00
C VAL A 123 -7.69 -20.57 -3.63
N LEU A 124 -7.17 -20.52 -4.86
CA LEU A 124 -7.00 -19.27 -5.60
C LEU A 124 -8.34 -18.86 -6.21
N LYS A 125 -8.66 -17.55 -6.09
CA LYS A 125 -9.90 -16.96 -6.63
C LYS A 125 -9.76 -16.55 -8.12
N SER A 126 -8.58 -16.77 -8.71
CA SER A 126 -8.25 -16.42 -10.09
C SER A 126 -7.11 -17.32 -10.59
N ASN A 127 -6.68 -17.12 -11.83
CA ASN A 127 -5.53 -17.85 -12.39
C ASN A 127 -4.18 -17.60 -11.70
N GLY A 128 -4.14 -16.72 -10.70
CA GLY A 128 -2.94 -16.45 -9.91
C GLY A 128 -1.80 -15.72 -10.63
N GLN A 129 -2.00 -15.25 -11.87
CA GLN A 129 -0.92 -14.65 -12.69
C GLN A 129 -0.59 -13.21 -12.31
N ALA A 130 -1.43 -12.55 -11.52
CA ALA A 130 -1.18 -11.17 -11.10
C ALA A 130 0.08 -11.10 -10.24
N ARG A 131 1.07 -10.31 -10.70
CA ARG A 131 2.34 -10.09 -9.98
C ARG A 131 2.22 -8.97 -8.97
N ARG A 132 2.93 -9.10 -7.85
CA ARG A 132 2.99 -8.12 -6.75
C ARG A 132 4.40 -8.09 -6.18
N SER A 133 4.84 -6.93 -5.73
CA SER A 133 6.01 -6.83 -4.87
C SER A 133 5.56 -6.99 -3.41
N PHE A 134 6.17 -7.93 -2.70
CA PHE A 134 5.91 -8.21 -1.30
C PHE A 134 7.06 -7.70 -0.46
N LEU A 135 6.77 -6.87 0.54
CA LEU A 135 7.76 -6.22 1.38
C LEU A 135 7.57 -6.64 2.84
N TYR A 136 8.62 -7.16 3.45
CA TYR A 136 8.54 -7.54 4.86
C TYR A 136 8.43 -6.32 5.78
N LEU A 137 7.68 -6.47 6.87
CA LEU A 137 7.35 -5.36 7.79
C LEU A 137 8.58 -4.62 8.33
N THR A 138 9.66 -5.32 8.65
CA THR A 138 10.90 -4.71 9.15
C THR A 138 11.52 -3.79 8.10
N ASP A 139 11.61 -4.25 6.85
CA ASP A 139 12.21 -3.48 5.76
C ASP A 139 11.34 -2.27 5.42
N SER A 140 10.00 -2.45 5.43
CA SER A 140 9.06 -1.34 5.30
C SER A 140 9.27 -0.30 6.40
N THR A 141 9.44 -0.73 7.65
CA THR A 141 9.66 0.16 8.80
C THR A 141 10.96 0.94 8.66
N ILE A 142 12.04 0.28 8.27
CA ILE A 142 13.34 0.92 8.03
C ILE A 142 13.22 1.95 6.90
N ALA A 143 12.59 1.59 5.79
CA ALA A 143 12.38 2.49 4.65
C ALA A 143 11.58 3.74 5.07
N LEU A 144 10.48 3.57 5.81
CA LEU A 144 9.65 4.68 6.29
C LEU A 144 10.44 5.62 7.23
N LEU A 145 11.26 5.07 8.13
CA LEU A 145 12.13 5.88 9.01
C LEU A 145 13.20 6.62 8.21
N LEU A 146 13.80 5.98 7.22
CA LEU A 146 14.77 6.64 6.32
C LEU A 146 14.11 7.78 5.53
N LEU A 147 12.92 7.57 4.99
CA LEU A 147 12.17 8.62 4.28
C LEU A 147 11.80 9.77 5.21
N LEU A 148 11.35 9.49 6.43
CA LEU A 148 11.06 10.52 7.41
C LEU A 148 12.31 11.36 7.75
N LEU A 149 13.48 10.74 7.84
CA LEU A 149 14.71 11.41 8.25
C LEU A 149 15.47 12.06 7.09
N ARG A 150 15.42 11.48 5.88
CA ARG A 150 16.29 11.83 4.76
C ARG A 150 15.58 12.03 3.43
N GLY A 151 14.28 11.71 3.31
CA GLY A 151 13.53 11.89 2.06
C GLY A 151 13.52 13.36 1.62
N THR A 152 13.50 13.61 0.33
CA THR A 152 13.36 14.98 -0.22
C THR A 152 11.93 15.46 0.00
N ALA A 153 11.78 16.65 0.56
CA ALA A 153 10.47 17.27 0.75
C ALA A 153 9.79 17.56 -0.61
N GLY A 154 8.50 17.32 -0.69
CA GLY A 154 7.71 17.45 -1.91
C GLY A 154 7.73 16.22 -2.81
N GLU A 155 8.53 15.19 -2.50
CA GLU A 155 8.69 14.00 -3.33
C GLU A 155 7.89 12.80 -2.79
N ALA A 156 7.52 11.91 -3.72
CA ALA A 156 6.94 10.60 -3.42
C ALA A 156 7.96 9.49 -3.70
N TYR A 157 7.87 8.40 -2.93
CA TYR A 157 8.77 7.25 -3.01
C TYR A 157 8.00 5.95 -2.98
N ASN A 158 8.30 5.06 -3.92
CA ASN A 158 7.87 3.67 -3.85
C ASN A 158 8.61 2.95 -2.72
N VAL A 159 7.86 2.27 -1.87
CA VAL A 159 8.42 1.44 -0.79
C VAL A 159 8.09 -0.01 -1.11
N CYS A 160 9.02 -0.69 -1.77
CA CYS A 160 8.87 -2.04 -2.29
C CYS A 160 10.19 -2.81 -2.17
N ASP A 161 10.11 -4.12 -2.31
CA ASP A 161 11.27 -4.99 -2.53
C ASP A 161 11.23 -5.51 -3.98
N GLU A 162 12.22 -5.13 -4.78
CA GLU A 162 12.32 -5.57 -6.17
C GLU A 162 12.61 -7.06 -6.29
N ALA A 163 13.33 -7.64 -5.32
CA ALA A 163 13.58 -9.07 -5.24
C ALA A 163 12.37 -9.87 -4.71
N GLY A 164 11.49 -9.20 -3.98
CA GLY A 164 10.25 -9.78 -3.43
C GLY A 164 9.08 -9.81 -4.41
N GLU A 165 9.33 -9.67 -5.71
CA GLU A 165 8.27 -9.74 -6.72
C GLU A 165 7.88 -11.18 -7.02
N ALA A 166 6.60 -11.52 -6.86
CA ALA A 166 6.05 -12.82 -7.20
C ALA A 166 4.63 -12.71 -7.75
N SER A 167 4.21 -13.71 -8.51
CA SER A 167 2.80 -13.90 -8.84
C SER A 167 2.04 -14.45 -7.63
N VAL A 168 0.72 -14.34 -7.66
CA VAL A 168 -0.14 -14.91 -6.60
C VAL A 168 0.01 -16.43 -6.52
N SER A 169 0.18 -17.10 -7.67
CA SER A 169 0.41 -18.55 -7.74
C SER A 169 1.78 -18.95 -7.19
N GLU A 170 2.84 -18.23 -7.52
CA GLU A 170 4.19 -18.44 -6.96
C GLU A 170 4.17 -18.27 -5.43
N LEU A 171 3.53 -17.20 -4.93
CA LEU A 171 3.37 -16.99 -3.50
C LEU A 171 2.62 -18.15 -2.83
N ALA A 172 1.52 -18.63 -3.40
CA ALA A 172 0.79 -19.79 -2.88
C ALA A 172 1.66 -21.06 -2.84
N GLY A 173 2.50 -21.26 -3.86
CA GLY A 173 3.48 -22.33 -3.91
C GLY A 173 4.49 -22.26 -2.75
N LEU A 174 5.04 -21.09 -2.48
CA LEU A 174 5.97 -20.86 -1.36
C LEU A 174 5.30 -21.15 0.00
N TYR A 175 4.05 -20.73 0.18
CA TYR A 175 3.30 -21.07 1.39
C TYR A 175 3.08 -22.57 1.55
N ARG A 176 2.77 -23.28 0.46
CA ARG A 176 2.61 -24.75 0.46
C ARG A 176 3.92 -25.44 0.83
N GLU A 177 5.04 -25.02 0.21
CA GLU A 177 6.37 -25.59 0.50
C GLU A 177 6.75 -25.39 1.97
N THR A 178 6.52 -24.19 2.51
CA THR A 178 6.80 -23.86 3.92
C THR A 178 5.91 -24.67 4.87
N ALA A 179 4.64 -24.87 4.51
CA ALA A 179 3.69 -25.64 5.32
C ALA A 179 3.97 -27.15 5.29
N GLY A 180 4.60 -27.67 4.21
CA GLY A 180 4.93 -29.08 4.06
C GLY A 180 3.80 -29.92 3.43
N GLU A 181 3.93 -31.25 3.54
CA GLU A 181 3.08 -32.20 2.82
C GLU A 181 1.58 -32.13 3.15
N TRP A 182 1.22 -31.49 4.28
CA TRP A 182 -0.19 -31.37 4.67
C TRP A 182 -0.95 -30.25 3.95
N ALA A 183 -0.27 -29.44 3.14
CA ALA A 183 -0.85 -28.30 2.45
C ALA A 183 -1.04 -28.56 0.95
N ALA A 184 -2.17 -28.14 0.39
CA ALA A 184 -2.48 -28.19 -1.03
C ALA A 184 -2.73 -26.77 -1.60
N VAL A 185 -2.57 -26.62 -2.92
CA VAL A 185 -2.98 -25.43 -3.68
C VAL A 185 -3.97 -25.88 -4.74
N GLU A 186 -5.15 -25.26 -4.77
CA GLU A 186 -6.22 -25.49 -5.73
C GLU A 186 -6.49 -24.21 -6.53
N PHE A 187 -6.83 -24.36 -7.82
CA PHE A 187 -7.11 -23.24 -8.74
C PHE A 187 -8.60 -23.18 -9.06
#